data_37d766c688820d7ed2d4ad0f094bd150
#
_entry.id   37d766c688820d7ed2d4ad0f094bd150
#
_cell.length_a   1.000
_cell.length_b   1.000
_cell.length_c   1.000
_cell.angle_alpha   90.00
_cell.angle_beta   90.00
_cell.angle_gamma   90.00
#
_symmetry.space_group_name_H-M   'P 1'
#
loop_
_entity.id
_entity.type
_entity.pdbx_description
1 polymer ?
#
loop_
_entity_poly.entity_id
_entity_poly.type
_entity_poly.pdbx_seq_one_letter_code
_entity_poly.pdbx_strand_id
1 'polypeptide(L)'
;MQNIHTICAKVVLFIICFSSFFVALPLTAEARYHFANFRGKPPIHIYGKRTSEPQGISPDQIKQIYNLPASGGARTIAIIGAYDDVSIEKDLAVFDKTFGLQACTSRNGCLEKHRIGKSRAKNSGWALEATLDAEWAHAIAPQAKILLVEAATPSGPNLLKAVDYAAGRSDVVSVSMSWGGAEFQEEVALDSHFVSRNGAVFFAASGDQGSGASWPASSPDVVGVGGTSLALDGNGGLQKESAWQGSGGGISAYENQPDYQKQYKIPKAKGMRAIPDVAYDADPASGFPIYRLGKWYRVGGTSAGAPQWAAIAALGSGAGNANFYNDKSTDKNGQYFRDITSGKNGNCSYYCKARKRYDYITGLGSPQTVNF
;
A
#
# COMPACT_ATOMS: atom_id res chain seq x y z
N MET A 1 -29.63 77.05 5.59
CA MET A 1 -28.35 77.23 4.96
C MET A 1 -27.62 75.89 4.97
N GLN A 2 -27.27 75.45 3.80
CA GLN A 2 -26.37 74.38 3.37
C GLN A 2 -26.64 72.93 3.78
N ASN A 3 -27.09 72.20 2.76
CA ASN A 3 -27.11 70.74 2.59
C ASN A 3 -25.69 70.17 2.53
N ILE A 4 -25.46 69.02 3.17
CA ILE A 4 -24.38 68.14 2.85
C ILE A 4 -24.95 66.76 2.51
N HIS A 5 -24.88 66.40 1.24
CA HIS A 5 -25.19 65.08 0.69
C HIS A 5 -24.14 64.07 1.10
N THR A 6 -24.51 62.99 1.74
CA THR A 6 -23.66 61.81 1.99
C THR A 6 -23.84 60.84 0.84
N ILE A 7 -22.78 60.66 0.04
CA ILE A 7 -22.72 59.64 -1.04
C ILE A 7 -22.30 58.31 -0.41
N CYS A 8 -23.26 57.34 -0.39
CA CYS A 8 -22.93 55.96 -0.07
C CYS A 8 -22.33 55.26 -1.27
N ALA A 9 -21.01 54.99 -1.25
CA ALA A 9 -20.35 54.14 -2.23
C ALA A 9 -20.60 52.65 -1.89
N LYS A 10 -21.36 51.97 -2.73
CA LYS A 10 -21.49 50.49 -2.68
C LYS A 10 -20.24 49.87 -3.27
N VAL A 11 -19.39 49.24 -2.46
CA VAL A 11 -18.31 48.38 -2.90
C VAL A 11 -18.92 47.02 -3.23
N VAL A 12 -18.97 46.68 -4.52
CA VAL A 12 -19.33 45.35 -5.01
C VAL A 12 -18.07 44.51 -5.00
N LEU A 13 -17.99 43.56 -4.06
CA LEU A 13 -16.89 42.59 -3.96
C LEU A 13 -17.14 41.48 -4.99
N PHE A 14 -16.42 41.49 -6.10
CA PHE A 14 -16.40 40.37 -7.03
C PHE A 14 -15.52 39.26 -6.45
N ILE A 15 -16.16 38.20 -5.94
CA ILE A 15 -15.48 36.95 -5.61
C ILE A 15 -15.25 36.21 -6.94
N ILE A 16 -14.03 36.26 -7.46
CA ILE A 16 -13.60 35.42 -8.58
C ILE A 16 -13.28 34.05 -8.01
N CYS A 17 -14.22 33.10 -8.15
CA CYS A 17 -13.95 31.67 -7.94
C CYS A 17 -12.99 31.21 -9.04
N PHE A 18 -11.71 31.09 -8.73
CA PHE A 18 -10.78 30.32 -9.55
C PHE A 18 -11.09 28.82 -9.37
N SER A 19 -11.94 28.28 -10.23
CA SER A 19 -12.01 26.84 -10.45
C SER A 19 -10.75 26.43 -11.19
N SER A 20 -9.79 25.88 -10.46
CA SER A 20 -8.59 25.25 -11.04
C SER A 20 -9.03 24.03 -11.85
N PHE A 21 -9.29 24.22 -13.14
CA PHE A 21 -9.36 23.09 -14.06
C PHE A 21 -7.94 22.55 -14.23
N PHE A 22 -7.66 21.43 -13.56
CA PHE A 22 -6.50 20.60 -13.93
C PHE A 22 -6.78 20.03 -15.32
N VAL A 23 -6.28 20.68 -16.35
CA VAL A 23 -6.21 20.10 -17.68
C VAL A 23 -5.06 19.10 -17.64
N ALA A 24 -5.37 17.81 -17.56
CA ALA A 24 -4.38 16.76 -17.74
C ALA A 24 -3.79 16.93 -19.16
N LEU A 25 -2.54 17.35 -19.24
CA LEU A 25 -1.84 17.44 -20.53
C LEU A 25 -1.76 16.02 -21.12
N PRO A 26 -2.05 15.86 -22.44
CA PRO A 26 -1.94 14.56 -23.06
C PRO A 26 -0.48 14.09 -23.03
N LEU A 27 -0.24 12.85 -22.57
CA LEU A 27 1.07 12.21 -22.62
C LEU A 27 1.67 12.32 -24.03
N THR A 28 2.96 12.62 -24.10
CA THR A 28 3.72 12.61 -25.37
C THR A 28 3.70 11.20 -25.99
N ALA A 29 4.05 11.07 -27.26
CA ALA A 29 4.11 9.76 -27.93
C ALA A 29 5.13 8.81 -27.25
N GLU A 30 6.25 9.34 -26.77
CA GLU A 30 7.29 8.61 -26.04
C GLU A 30 6.80 8.16 -24.66
N ALA A 31 6.14 9.03 -23.91
CA ALA A 31 5.47 8.74 -22.66
C ALA A 31 4.45 7.60 -22.82
N ARG A 32 3.65 7.64 -23.87
CA ARG A 32 2.71 6.56 -24.19
C ARG A 32 3.40 5.25 -24.48
N TYR A 33 4.60 5.28 -25.08
CA TYR A 33 5.36 4.08 -25.39
C TYR A 33 5.90 3.39 -24.13
N HIS A 34 6.55 4.12 -23.22
CA HIS A 34 7.10 3.57 -21.98
C HIS A 34 5.99 3.02 -21.09
N PHE A 35 4.94 3.80 -20.86
CA PHE A 35 3.79 3.37 -20.07
C PHE A 35 3.04 2.16 -20.69
N ALA A 36 2.86 2.13 -22.01
CA ALA A 36 2.24 0.98 -22.68
C ALA A 36 3.06 -0.31 -22.53
N ASN A 37 4.39 -0.17 -22.39
CA ASN A 37 5.31 -1.30 -22.19
C ASN A 37 5.54 -1.64 -20.71
N PHE A 38 5.12 -0.79 -19.77
CA PHE A 38 5.17 -1.13 -18.36
C PHE A 38 4.37 -2.40 -18.08
N ARG A 39 4.95 -3.28 -17.26
CA ARG A 39 4.31 -4.52 -16.79
C ARG A 39 4.50 -4.64 -15.30
N GLY A 40 3.43 -4.45 -14.54
CA GLY A 40 3.43 -4.68 -13.10
C GLY A 40 3.79 -6.14 -12.79
N LYS A 41 4.59 -6.33 -11.76
CA LYS A 41 4.98 -7.65 -11.25
C LYS A 41 4.71 -7.69 -9.75
N PRO A 42 4.06 -8.74 -9.25
CA PRO A 42 3.90 -8.91 -7.81
C PRO A 42 5.26 -9.24 -7.16
N PRO A 43 5.67 -8.49 -6.14
CA PRO A 43 6.84 -8.80 -5.33
C PRO A 43 6.47 -9.81 -4.22
N ILE A 44 6.34 -11.09 -4.58
CA ILE A 44 6.00 -12.20 -3.70
C ILE A 44 6.98 -13.36 -3.82
N HIS A 45 7.34 -13.95 -2.68
CA HIS A 45 8.27 -15.09 -2.59
C HIS A 45 7.67 -16.21 -1.75
N ILE A 46 7.79 -17.45 -2.24
CA ILE A 46 7.43 -18.64 -1.48
C ILE A 46 8.65 -19.13 -0.70
N TYR A 47 8.48 -19.41 0.58
CA TYR A 47 9.49 -20.00 1.43
C TYR A 47 9.29 -21.50 1.62
N GLY A 48 10.28 -22.28 1.24
CA GLY A 48 10.27 -23.73 1.40
C GLY A 48 9.28 -24.44 0.49
N LYS A 49 8.70 -25.54 0.98
CA LYS A 49 7.74 -26.36 0.25
C LYS A 49 6.31 -26.08 0.73
N ARG A 50 5.32 -26.29 -0.14
CA ARG A 50 3.91 -26.30 0.25
C ARG A 50 3.61 -27.42 1.25
N THR A 51 2.72 -27.16 2.17
CA THR A 51 2.41 -28.01 3.33
C THR A 51 0.91 -28.35 3.41
N SER A 52 0.57 -29.30 4.29
CA SER A 52 -0.83 -29.59 4.63
C SER A 52 -1.39 -28.64 5.68
N GLU A 53 -0.52 -28.05 6.50
CA GLU A 53 -0.87 -27.16 7.62
C GLU A 53 -0.23 -25.78 7.43
N PRO A 54 -0.83 -24.69 7.96
CA PRO A 54 -0.27 -23.35 7.86
C PRO A 54 1.09 -23.25 8.58
N GLN A 55 2.03 -22.55 7.97
CA GLN A 55 3.33 -22.26 8.56
C GLN A 55 3.67 -20.77 8.39
N GLY A 56 4.31 -20.16 9.38
CA GLY A 56 4.63 -18.74 9.44
C GLY A 56 3.86 -18.06 10.55
N ILE A 57 3.78 -16.74 10.49
CA ILE A 57 3.14 -15.90 11.51
C ILE A 57 1.62 -15.93 11.31
N SER A 58 0.88 -16.29 12.35
CA SER A 58 -0.60 -16.33 12.30
C SER A 58 -1.22 -14.92 12.37
N PRO A 59 -2.51 -14.76 11.99
CA PRO A 59 -3.22 -13.49 12.14
C PRO A 59 -3.21 -12.93 13.57
N ASP A 60 -3.38 -13.76 14.58
CA ASP A 60 -3.38 -13.31 15.98
C ASP A 60 -2.00 -12.85 16.42
N GLN A 61 -0.94 -13.56 16.01
CA GLN A 61 0.43 -13.16 16.33
C GLN A 61 0.78 -11.81 15.70
N ILE A 62 0.46 -11.58 14.42
CA ILE A 62 0.79 -10.31 13.76
C ILE A 62 -0.01 -9.15 14.35
N LYS A 63 -1.28 -9.36 14.72
CA LYS A 63 -2.08 -8.35 15.42
C LYS A 63 -1.47 -7.98 16.77
N GLN A 64 -0.98 -8.94 17.54
CA GLN A 64 -0.29 -8.68 18.79
C GLN A 64 1.03 -7.92 18.58
N ILE A 65 1.85 -8.32 17.61
CA ILE A 65 3.14 -7.71 17.29
C ILE A 65 2.98 -6.23 16.93
N TYR A 66 1.93 -5.88 16.17
CA TYR A 66 1.69 -4.54 15.66
C TYR A 66 0.58 -3.79 16.40
N ASN A 67 0.16 -4.31 17.56
CA ASN A 67 -0.88 -3.69 18.40
C ASN A 67 -2.17 -3.35 17.64
N LEU A 68 -2.62 -4.28 16.79
CA LEU A 68 -3.83 -4.13 16.00
C LEU A 68 -5.04 -4.72 16.73
N PRO A 69 -6.26 -4.16 16.56
CA PRO A 69 -7.46 -4.69 17.18
C PRO A 69 -7.82 -6.07 16.63
N ALA A 70 -8.44 -6.90 17.46
CA ALA A 70 -8.86 -8.26 17.07
C ALA A 70 -9.93 -8.25 15.96
N SER A 71 -10.76 -7.21 15.90
CA SER A 71 -11.88 -7.07 14.96
C SER A 71 -12.09 -5.62 14.54
N GLY A 72 -12.92 -5.40 13.52
CA GLY A 72 -13.27 -4.06 13.04
C GLY A 72 -13.10 -3.90 11.54
N GLY A 73 -13.11 -2.66 11.09
CA GLY A 73 -12.88 -2.29 9.69
C GLY A 73 -14.08 -2.46 8.78
N ALA A 74 -15.31 -2.18 9.25
CA ALA A 74 -16.54 -2.30 8.45
C ALA A 74 -16.62 -1.29 7.28
N ARG A 75 -15.57 -1.26 6.45
CA ARG A 75 -15.40 -0.40 5.26
C ARG A 75 -14.87 -1.24 4.11
N THR A 76 -14.83 -0.71 2.89
CA THR A 76 -14.37 -1.45 1.71
C THR A 76 -12.87 -1.21 1.46
N ILE A 77 -12.13 -2.29 1.35
CA ILE A 77 -10.73 -2.34 0.92
C ILE A 77 -10.72 -2.83 -0.52
N ALA A 78 -10.15 -2.05 -1.45
CA ALA A 78 -9.95 -2.48 -2.82
C ALA A 78 -8.55 -3.10 -2.99
N ILE A 79 -8.50 -4.23 -3.66
CA ILE A 79 -7.26 -4.94 -4.02
C ILE A 79 -7.15 -4.92 -5.53
N ILE A 80 -6.04 -4.37 -6.05
CA ILE A 80 -5.81 -4.26 -7.49
C ILE A 80 -4.85 -5.37 -7.94
N GLY A 81 -5.39 -6.35 -8.65
CA GLY A 81 -4.63 -7.44 -9.25
C GLY A 81 -4.77 -7.50 -10.77
N ALA A 82 -4.19 -8.52 -11.39
CA ALA A 82 -4.34 -8.80 -12.81
C ALA A 82 -4.69 -10.27 -13.04
N TYR A 83 -5.39 -10.52 -14.14
CA TYR A 83 -5.94 -11.81 -14.51
C TYR A 83 -7.07 -12.30 -13.59
N ASP A 84 -7.70 -13.41 -13.95
CA ASP A 84 -8.85 -13.96 -13.22
C ASP A 84 -8.40 -15.06 -12.23
N ASP A 85 -8.55 -14.82 -10.93
CA ASP A 85 -8.44 -15.88 -9.92
C ASP A 85 -9.81 -16.52 -9.67
N VAL A 86 -10.03 -17.67 -10.24
CA VAL A 86 -11.29 -18.41 -10.12
C VAL A 86 -11.44 -19.20 -8.81
N SER A 87 -10.38 -19.33 -8.03
CA SER A 87 -10.36 -20.11 -6.79
C SER A 87 -10.48 -19.27 -5.52
N ILE A 88 -10.30 -17.96 -5.61
CA ILE A 88 -10.15 -17.03 -4.48
C ILE A 88 -11.18 -17.23 -3.36
N GLU A 89 -12.48 -17.35 -3.68
CA GLU A 89 -13.54 -17.52 -2.66
C GLU A 89 -13.46 -18.86 -1.94
N LYS A 90 -13.03 -19.92 -2.65
CA LYS A 90 -12.86 -21.25 -2.06
C LYS A 90 -11.61 -21.31 -1.18
N ASP A 91 -10.55 -20.69 -1.63
CA ASP A 91 -9.28 -20.65 -0.91
C ASP A 91 -9.42 -19.81 0.37
N LEU A 92 -10.04 -18.62 0.27
CA LEU A 92 -10.37 -17.76 1.41
C LEU A 92 -11.26 -18.47 2.45
N ALA A 93 -12.26 -19.26 2.02
CA ALA A 93 -13.12 -20.00 2.95
C ALA A 93 -12.35 -21.02 3.80
N VAL A 94 -11.29 -21.64 3.26
CA VAL A 94 -10.43 -22.55 4.03
C VAL A 94 -9.54 -21.77 5.00
N PHE A 95 -8.99 -20.64 4.55
CA PHE A 95 -8.21 -19.74 5.38
C PHE A 95 -9.03 -19.23 6.57
N ASP A 96 -10.24 -18.70 6.32
CA ASP A 96 -11.13 -18.18 7.34
C ASP A 96 -11.47 -19.26 8.39
N LYS A 97 -11.84 -20.46 7.94
CA LYS A 97 -12.13 -21.59 8.82
C LYS A 97 -10.92 -21.96 9.69
N THR A 98 -9.72 -21.97 9.11
CA THR A 98 -8.50 -22.38 9.80
C THR A 98 -8.11 -21.39 10.89
N PHE A 99 -8.29 -20.10 10.66
CA PHE A 99 -7.93 -19.06 11.62
C PHE A 99 -9.13 -18.53 12.43
N GLY A 100 -10.30 -19.17 12.35
CA GLY A 100 -11.48 -18.80 13.12
C GLY A 100 -12.06 -17.43 12.73
N LEU A 101 -11.83 -16.98 11.50
CA LEU A 101 -12.38 -15.75 10.97
C LEU A 101 -13.83 -15.92 10.52
N GLN A 102 -14.57 -14.81 10.48
CA GLN A 102 -15.90 -14.80 9.87
C GLN A 102 -15.74 -15.06 8.37
N ALA A 103 -16.55 -15.99 7.82
CA ALA A 103 -16.47 -16.33 6.40
C ALA A 103 -16.69 -15.09 5.51
N CYS A 104 -15.75 -14.85 4.59
CA CYS A 104 -15.82 -13.76 3.61
C CYS A 104 -16.19 -14.31 2.23
N THR A 105 -17.44 -14.13 1.82
CA THR A 105 -18.01 -14.71 0.60
C THR A 105 -18.73 -13.67 -0.24
N SER A 106 -18.92 -13.97 -1.52
CA SER A 106 -19.77 -13.18 -2.41
C SER A 106 -21.23 -13.17 -1.98
N ARG A 107 -21.70 -14.26 -1.37
CA ARG A 107 -23.08 -14.42 -0.89
C ARG A 107 -23.42 -13.48 0.27
N ASN A 108 -22.49 -13.26 1.22
CA ASN A 108 -22.73 -12.37 2.36
C ASN A 108 -22.26 -10.92 2.08
N GLY A 109 -21.76 -10.64 0.87
CA GLY A 109 -21.31 -9.32 0.45
C GLY A 109 -19.94 -8.91 0.99
N CYS A 110 -19.22 -9.78 1.69
CA CYS A 110 -17.86 -9.52 2.16
C CYS A 110 -16.86 -9.52 0.99
N LEU A 111 -16.97 -10.46 0.06
CA LEU A 111 -16.11 -10.52 -1.14
C LEU A 111 -16.88 -10.03 -2.37
N GLU A 112 -16.36 -9.01 -3.03
CA GLU A 112 -16.81 -8.58 -4.35
C GLU A 112 -15.66 -8.72 -5.35
N LYS A 113 -15.92 -9.39 -6.48
CA LYS A 113 -14.97 -9.52 -7.60
C LYS A 113 -15.40 -8.67 -8.76
N HIS A 114 -14.55 -7.75 -9.20
CA HIS A 114 -14.80 -6.92 -10.37
C HIS A 114 -13.68 -7.07 -11.40
N ARG A 115 -14.05 -7.35 -12.65
CA ARG A 115 -13.09 -7.52 -13.74
C ARG A 115 -13.12 -6.35 -14.70
N ILE A 116 -11.95 -5.78 -14.93
CA ILE A 116 -11.76 -4.72 -15.92
C ILE A 116 -11.50 -5.36 -17.30
N GLY A 117 -12.45 -5.19 -18.19
CA GLY A 117 -12.39 -5.77 -19.55
C GLY A 117 -12.96 -7.19 -19.64
N LYS A 118 -12.80 -7.80 -20.82
CA LYS A 118 -13.43 -9.09 -21.16
C LYS A 118 -12.51 -10.30 -21.00
N SER A 119 -11.21 -10.09 -20.76
CA SER A 119 -10.25 -11.19 -20.63
C SER A 119 -10.57 -12.04 -19.40
N ARG A 120 -10.46 -13.35 -19.58
CA ARG A 120 -10.52 -14.34 -18.50
C ARG A 120 -9.24 -15.16 -18.43
N ALA A 121 -8.14 -14.57 -18.91
CA ALA A 121 -6.85 -15.19 -18.81
C ALA A 121 -6.47 -15.42 -17.34
N LYS A 122 -5.77 -16.51 -17.09
CA LYS A 122 -5.33 -16.94 -15.77
C LYS A 122 -3.81 -16.88 -15.70
N ASN A 123 -3.30 -16.52 -14.53
CA ASN A 123 -1.86 -16.55 -14.25
C ASN A 123 -1.64 -16.99 -12.82
N SER A 124 -0.85 -18.04 -12.60
CA SER A 124 -0.66 -18.64 -11.27
C SER A 124 0.06 -17.72 -10.29
N GLY A 125 0.98 -16.88 -10.77
CA GLY A 125 1.70 -15.91 -9.92
C GLY A 125 0.79 -14.80 -9.43
N TRP A 126 -0.01 -14.21 -10.34
CA TRP A 126 -1.00 -13.20 -9.98
C TRP A 126 -2.14 -13.75 -9.12
N ALA A 127 -2.53 -15.00 -9.33
CA ALA A 127 -3.52 -15.63 -8.48
C ALA A 127 -2.97 -15.97 -7.08
N LEU A 128 -1.66 -16.29 -6.96
CA LEU A 128 -1.01 -16.43 -5.66
C LEU A 128 -0.98 -15.09 -4.91
N GLU A 129 -0.69 -14.02 -5.63
CA GLU A 129 -0.72 -12.65 -5.09
C GLU A 129 -2.11 -12.25 -4.61
N ALA A 130 -3.13 -12.42 -5.47
CA ALA A 130 -4.51 -12.11 -5.10
C ALA A 130 -4.99 -12.90 -3.87
N THR A 131 -4.52 -14.14 -3.72
CA THR A 131 -4.79 -14.97 -2.54
C THR A 131 -4.16 -14.34 -1.29
N LEU A 132 -2.87 -13.98 -1.33
CA LEU A 132 -2.18 -13.29 -0.23
C LEU A 132 -2.93 -12.02 0.16
N ASP A 133 -3.22 -11.18 -0.81
CA ASP A 133 -3.84 -9.88 -0.59
C ASP A 133 -5.22 -10.01 0.09
N ALA A 134 -6.08 -10.88 -0.45
CA ALA A 134 -7.44 -11.05 0.07
C ALA A 134 -7.46 -11.70 1.46
N GLU A 135 -6.70 -12.77 1.66
CA GLU A 135 -6.63 -13.48 2.93
C GLU A 135 -6.10 -12.59 4.04
N TRP A 136 -5.03 -11.83 3.78
CA TRP A 136 -4.40 -11.02 4.82
C TRP A 136 -5.07 -9.66 5.03
N ALA A 137 -5.68 -9.05 4.01
CA ALA A 137 -6.55 -7.89 4.24
C ALA A 137 -7.76 -8.28 5.11
N HIS A 138 -8.39 -9.43 4.83
CA HIS A 138 -9.49 -9.94 5.64
C HIS A 138 -9.06 -10.35 7.05
N ALA A 139 -7.90 -10.99 7.19
CA ALA A 139 -7.36 -11.37 8.50
C ALA A 139 -7.14 -10.17 9.41
N ILE A 140 -6.65 -9.05 8.88
CA ILE A 140 -6.39 -7.83 9.66
C ILE A 140 -7.68 -7.05 9.93
N ALA A 141 -8.55 -6.89 8.95
CA ALA A 141 -9.82 -6.16 9.07
C ALA A 141 -11.02 -7.08 8.78
N PRO A 142 -11.39 -8.00 9.71
CA PRO A 142 -12.32 -9.10 9.43
C PRO A 142 -13.77 -8.65 9.18
N GLN A 143 -14.12 -7.40 9.43
CA GLN A 143 -15.43 -6.83 9.09
C GLN A 143 -15.40 -6.00 7.80
N ALA A 144 -14.23 -5.86 7.16
CA ALA A 144 -14.12 -5.14 5.90
C ALA A 144 -14.75 -5.94 4.76
N LYS A 145 -15.31 -5.20 3.81
CA LYS A 145 -15.61 -5.73 2.49
C LYS A 145 -14.33 -5.72 1.65
N ILE A 146 -14.03 -6.85 1.02
CA ILE A 146 -12.91 -7.01 0.11
C ILE A 146 -13.42 -6.86 -1.34
N LEU A 147 -12.98 -5.82 -2.02
CA LEU A 147 -13.23 -5.58 -3.44
C LEU A 147 -12.00 -5.98 -4.24
N LEU A 148 -11.99 -7.18 -4.82
CA LEU A 148 -10.91 -7.62 -5.73
C LEU A 148 -11.19 -7.10 -7.14
N VAL A 149 -10.34 -6.17 -7.61
CA VAL A 149 -10.42 -5.59 -8.96
C VAL A 149 -9.34 -6.20 -9.84
N GLU A 150 -9.77 -7.01 -10.80
CA GLU A 150 -8.90 -7.77 -11.68
C GLU A 150 -8.73 -7.08 -13.04
N ALA A 151 -7.56 -6.51 -13.30
CA ALA A 151 -7.17 -6.01 -14.60
C ALA A 151 -7.04 -7.15 -15.62
N ALA A 152 -7.37 -6.89 -16.88
CA ALA A 152 -7.30 -7.92 -17.94
C ALA A 152 -5.87 -8.48 -18.15
N THR A 153 -4.85 -7.66 -17.95
CA THR A 153 -3.42 -7.98 -18.03
C THR A 153 -2.63 -7.07 -17.09
N PRO A 154 -1.37 -7.39 -16.75
CA PRO A 154 -0.54 -6.55 -15.88
C PRO A 154 0.09 -5.36 -16.61
N SER A 155 -0.45 -4.93 -17.76
CA SER A 155 0.04 -3.72 -18.44
C SER A 155 -0.35 -2.48 -17.66
N GLY A 156 0.51 -1.45 -17.68
CA GLY A 156 0.25 -0.17 -17.02
C GLY A 156 -1.15 0.36 -17.29
N PRO A 157 -1.59 0.49 -18.56
CA PRO A 157 -2.94 0.97 -18.89
C PRO A 157 -4.07 0.13 -18.31
N ASN A 158 -3.91 -1.19 -18.19
CA ASN A 158 -4.95 -2.05 -17.62
C ASN A 158 -4.98 -2.00 -16.09
N LEU A 159 -3.81 -1.92 -15.46
CA LEU A 159 -3.71 -1.76 -14.01
C LEU A 159 -4.28 -0.41 -13.57
N LEU A 160 -3.96 0.70 -14.26
CA LEU A 160 -4.53 2.01 -13.94
C LEU A 160 -6.04 2.08 -14.15
N LYS A 161 -6.60 1.39 -15.14
CA LYS A 161 -8.07 1.28 -15.25
C LYS A 161 -8.69 0.60 -14.03
N ALA A 162 -8.02 -0.38 -13.44
CA ALA A 162 -8.49 -1.03 -12.23
C ALA A 162 -8.34 -0.09 -11.00
N VAL A 163 -7.25 0.67 -10.93
CA VAL A 163 -7.06 1.73 -9.93
C VAL A 163 -8.15 2.79 -10.05
N ASP A 164 -8.41 3.32 -11.24
CA ASP A 164 -9.46 4.33 -11.49
C ASP A 164 -10.85 3.84 -11.07
N TYR A 165 -11.15 2.58 -11.35
CA TYR A 165 -12.41 1.98 -10.91
C TYR A 165 -12.52 1.99 -9.37
N ALA A 166 -11.49 1.57 -8.67
CA ALA A 166 -11.46 1.58 -7.21
C ALA A 166 -11.50 3.00 -6.63
N ALA A 167 -10.72 3.93 -7.20
CA ALA A 167 -10.67 5.33 -6.80
C ALA A 167 -12.01 6.07 -6.97
N GLY A 168 -12.81 5.65 -7.96
CA GLY A 168 -14.14 6.19 -8.24
C GLY A 168 -15.25 5.67 -7.33
N ARG A 169 -15.01 4.61 -6.55
CA ARG A 169 -15.99 4.03 -5.62
C ARG A 169 -16.11 4.85 -4.34
N SER A 170 -17.33 5.23 -3.98
CA SER A 170 -17.57 6.04 -2.76
C SER A 170 -17.45 5.25 -1.45
N ASP A 171 -17.55 3.93 -1.51
CA ASP A 171 -17.45 3.03 -0.36
C ASP A 171 -16.01 2.56 -0.08
N VAL A 172 -15.08 2.75 -1.02
CA VAL A 172 -13.66 2.36 -0.88
C VAL A 172 -12.92 3.39 -0.02
N VAL A 173 -12.24 2.93 1.03
CA VAL A 173 -11.44 3.77 1.93
C VAL A 173 -9.93 3.56 1.76
N SER A 174 -9.53 2.43 1.19
CA SER A 174 -8.14 2.12 0.91
C SER A 174 -8.00 1.23 -0.31
N VAL A 175 -6.89 1.39 -1.02
CA VAL A 175 -6.55 0.64 -2.23
C VAL A 175 -5.18 0.00 -2.03
N SER A 176 -5.10 -1.32 -2.18
CA SER A 176 -3.86 -2.10 -2.14
C SER A 176 -3.37 -2.41 -3.54
N MET A 177 -2.09 -2.15 -3.77
CA MET A 177 -1.38 -2.40 -5.02
C MET A 177 -0.12 -3.21 -4.76
N SER A 178 -0.27 -4.52 -4.66
CA SER A 178 0.83 -5.47 -4.46
C SER A 178 1.53 -5.77 -5.79
N TRP A 179 1.94 -4.72 -6.48
CA TRP A 179 2.65 -4.79 -7.76
C TRP A 179 3.46 -3.52 -8.00
N GLY A 180 4.53 -3.67 -8.75
CA GLY A 180 5.37 -2.55 -9.14
C GLY A 180 6.31 -2.91 -10.29
N GLY A 181 7.16 -1.95 -10.65
CA GLY A 181 8.19 -2.08 -11.67
C GLY A 181 9.16 -0.93 -11.61
N ALA A 182 10.14 -0.93 -12.53
CA ALA A 182 11.09 0.16 -12.64
C ALA A 182 10.37 1.49 -12.89
N GLU A 183 10.88 2.54 -12.28
CA GLU A 183 10.44 3.91 -12.55
C GLU A 183 10.70 4.30 -14.01
N PHE A 184 9.94 5.27 -14.49
CA PHE A 184 10.08 5.84 -15.83
C PHE A 184 9.70 7.32 -15.81
N GLN A 185 10.32 8.13 -16.69
CA GLN A 185 10.22 9.59 -16.66
C GLN A 185 8.78 10.13 -16.65
N GLU A 186 7.87 9.45 -17.33
CA GLU A 186 6.49 9.90 -17.51
C GLU A 186 5.57 9.50 -16.36
N GLU A 187 6.05 8.79 -15.35
CA GLU A 187 5.26 8.35 -14.20
C GLU A 187 4.62 9.52 -13.44
N VAL A 188 5.31 10.66 -13.37
CA VAL A 188 4.82 11.91 -12.77
C VAL A 188 3.47 12.37 -13.32
N ALA A 189 3.22 12.15 -14.62
CA ALA A 189 1.95 12.50 -15.25
C ALA A 189 0.81 11.53 -14.88
N LEU A 190 1.10 10.43 -14.19
CA LEU A 190 0.16 9.40 -13.80
C LEU A 190 -0.29 9.51 -12.33
N ASP A 191 0.27 10.41 -11.54
CA ASP A 191 -0.07 10.57 -10.12
C ASP A 191 -1.55 10.82 -9.88
N SER A 192 -2.22 11.52 -10.80
CA SER A 192 -3.65 11.79 -10.71
C SER A 192 -4.55 10.54 -10.64
N HIS A 193 -4.05 9.38 -11.04
CA HIS A 193 -4.75 8.10 -10.87
C HIS A 193 -4.81 7.62 -9.41
N PHE A 194 -3.87 8.09 -8.58
CA PHE A 194 -3.79 7.73 -7.16
C PHE A 194 -4.47 8.76 -6.24
N VAL A 195 -5.39 9.54 -6.80
CA VAL A 195 -6.20 10.52 -6.05
C VAL A 195 -7.66 10.09 -6.07
N SER A 196 -8.23 9.88 -4.89
CA SER A 196 -9.65 9.56 -4.73
C SER A 196 -10.46 10.78 -4.28
N ARG A 197 -11.59 11.04 -4.93
CA ARG A 197 -12.52 12.11 -4.53
C ARG A 197 -13.15 11.86 -3.15
N ASN A 198 -13.14 10.61 -2.70
CA ASN A 198 -13.73 10.19 -1.43
C ASN A 198 -12.68 9.97 -0.33
N GLY A 199 -11.42 10.36 -0.58
CA GLY A 199 -10.34 10.29 0.40
C GLY A 199 -9.79 8.87 0.63
N ALA A 200 -9.98 7.94 -0.30
CA ALA A 200 -9.33 6.64 -0.22
C ALA A 200 -7.80 6.78 -0.31
N VAL A 201 -7.09 6.01 0.51
CA VAL A 201 -5.63 6.01 0.58
C VAL A 201 -5.07 4.84 -0.24
N PHE A 202 -4.01 5.10 -1.00
CA PHE A 202 -3.36 4.11 -1.86
C PHE A 202 -2.09 3.59 -1.20
N PHE A 203 -1.93 2.28 -1.16
CA PHE A 203 -0.76 1.59 -0.63
C PHE A 203 -0.13 0.74 -1.72
N ALA A 204 1.18 0.83 -1.89
CA ALA A 204 1.90 0.00 -2.86
C ALA A 204 3.14 -0.65 -2.26
N ALA A 205 3.40 -1.89 -2.64
CA ALA A 205 4.63 -2.58 -2.32
C ALA A 205 5.84 -1.85 -2.92
N SER A 206 6.88 -1.62 -2.12
CA SER A 206 8.09 -0.89 -2.57
C SER A 206 9.04 -1.73 -3.43
N GLY A 207 8.79 -3.04 -3.53
CA GLY A 207 9.59 -3.99 -4.30
C GLY A 207 10.49 -4.87 -3.44
N ASP A 208 11.01 -5.95 -4.05
CA ASP A 208 11.76 -7.02 -3.37
C ASP A 208 13.18 -7.22 -3.94
N GLN A 209 13.72 -6.20 -4.59
CA GLN A 209 15.03 -6.28 -5.25
C GLN A 209 16.17 -5.63 -4.44
N GLY A 210 15.90 -5.31 -3.16
CA GLY A 210 16.79 -4.49 -2.35
C GLY A 210 16.70 -3.01 -2.73
N SER A 211 17.81 -2.26 -2.59
CA SER A 211 17.81 -0.82 -2.84
C SER A 211 17.38 -0.45 -4.26
N GLY A 212 16.58 0.60 -4.36
CA GLY A 212 16.02 1.15 -5.59
C GLY A 212 14.56 1.54 -5.39
N ALA A 213 14.15 2.62 -6.04
CA ALA A 213 12.77 3.04 -6.07
C ALA A 213 11.98 2.27 -7.13
N SER A 214 10.69 2.10 -6.93
CA SER A 214 9.78 1.44 -7.88
C SER A 214 8.46 2.17 -7.96
N TRP A 215 7.89 2.23 -9.17
CA TRP A 215 6.54 2.73 -9.40
C TRP A 215 5.52 1.59 -9.23
N PRO A 216 4.34 1.83 -8.59
CA PRO A 216 3.77 3.11 -8.19
C PRO A 216 4.10 3.57 -6.76
N ALA A 217 4.93 2.86 -6.00
CA ALA A 217 5.31 3.26 -4.65
C ALA A 217 6.08 4.60 -4.61
N SER A 218 6.71 5.01 -5.73
CA SER A 218 7.38 6.30 -5.89
C SER A 218 6.44 7.48 -6.01
N SER A 219 5.18 7.29 -6.44
CA SER A 219 4.20 8.39 -6.51
C SER A 219 4.02 9.08 -5.15
N PRO A 220 3.98 10.43 -5.10
CA PRO A 220 3.73 11.16 -3.85
C PRO A 220 2.33 10.93 -3.26
N ASP A 221 1.37 10.49 -4.08
CA ASP A 221 -0.01 10.20 -3.67
C ASP A 221 -0.21 8.75 -3.21
N VAL A 222 0.86 7.95 -3.18
CA VAL A 222 0.87 6.55 -2.75
C VAL A 222 1.71 6.40 -1.48
N VAL A 223 1.23 5.61 -0.54
CA VAL A 223 2.03 5.14 0.60
C VAL A 223 2.87 3.95 0.15
N GLY A 224 4.17 4.16 0.02
CA GLY A 224 5.12 3.08 -0.28
C GLY A 224 5.37 2.22 0.96
N VAL A 225 5.17 0.90 0.83
CA VAL A 225 5.31 -0.07 1.92
C VAL A 225 6.56 -0.90 1.73
N GLY A 226 7.55 -0.69 2.60
CA GLY A 226 8.79 -1.45 2.67
C GLY A 226 8.68 -2.72 3.51
N GLY A 227 9.79 -3.43 3.62
CA GLY A 227 9.85 -4.74 4.26
C GLY A 227 10.74 -4.81 5.50
N THR A 228 10.24 -5.50 6.52
CA THR A 228 11.00 -5.93 7.70
C THR A 228 11.11 -7.44 7.79
N SER A 229 11.96 -7.91 8.71
CA SER A 229 12.08 -9.31 9.11
C SER A 229 11.79 -9.41 10.60
N LEU A 230 10.90 -10.33 10.99
CA LEU A 230 10.57 -10.59 12.38
C LEU A 230 11.31 -11.82 12.90
N ALA A 231 11.92 -11.70 14.07
CA ALA A 231 12.38 -12.82 14.87
C ALA A 231 11.47 -12.94 16.10
N LEU A 232 10.87 -14.10 16.28
CA LEU A 232 9.99 -14.41 17.40
C LEU A 232 10.74 -15.18 18.48
N ASP A 233 10.32 -15.01 19.73
CA ASP A 233 10.78 -15.84 20.85
C ASP A 233 10.08 -17.21 20.88
N GLY A 234 10.46 -18.05 21.85
CA GLY A 234 9.88 -19.39 21.99
C GLY A 234 8.38 -19.42 22.33
N ASN A 235 7.78 -18.30 22.69
CA ASN A 235 6.35 -18.14 22.99
C ASN A 235 5.58 -17.47 21.85
N GLY A 236 6.27 -17.15 20.74
CA GLY A 236 5.68 -16.47 19.59
C GLY A 236 5.57 -14.94 19.73
N GLY A 237 6.14 -14.37 20.78
CA GLY A 237 6.26 -12.93 20.97
C GLY A 237 7.38 -12.34 20.14
N LEU A 238 7.29 -11.04 19.84
CA LEU A 238 8.33 -10.35 19.09
C LEU A 238 9.61 -10.22 19.91
N GLN A 239 10.68 -10.88 19.46
CA GLN A 239 12.02 -10.72 20.01
C GLN A 239 12.77 -9.56 19.32
N LYS A 240 12.66 -9.45 18.01
CA LYS A 240 13.37 -8.43 17.22
C LYS A 240 12.66 -8.17 15.90
N GLU A 241 12.67 -6.91 15.47
CA GLU A 241 12.32 -6.51 14.11
C GLU A 241 13.52 -5.77 13.48
N SER A 242 13.83 -6.09 12.23
CA SER A 242 14.95 -5.50 11.48
C SER A 242 14.55 -5.29 10.03
N ALA A 243 15.23 -4.37 9.33
CA ALA A 243 15.00 -4.17 7.92
C ALA A 243 15.30 -5.45 7.13
N TRP A 244 14.38 -5.83 6.25
CA TRP A 244 14.53 -6.98 5.37
C TRP A 244 15.50 -6.69 4.22
N GLN A 245 16.35 -7.65 3.91
CA GLN A 245 17.35 -7.48 2.86
C GLN A 245 16.73 -7.28 1.48
N GLY A 246 15.56 -7.85 1.22
CA GLY A 246 14.85 -7.71 -0.05
C GLY A 246 14.09 -6.39 -0.22
N SER A 247 13.80 -5.66 0.88
CA SER A 247 12.98 -4.44 0.83
C SER A 247 13.47 -3.45 -0.21
N GLY A 248 12.57 -3.05 -1.13
CA GLY A 248 12.79 -1.93 -2.03
C GLY A 248 12.81 -0.60 -1.28
N GLY A 249 13.56 0.35 -1.79
CA GLY A 249 13.61 1.69 -1.20
C GLY A 249 14.80 2.50 -1.67
N GLY A 250 14.68 3.82 -1.60
CA GLY A 250 15.69 4.73 -2.10
C GLY A 250 15.12 6.12 -2.39
N ILE A 251 15.74 6.80 -3.33
CA ILE A 251 15.30 8.09 -3.86
C ILE A 251 14.75 7.86 -5.26
N SER A 252 13.56 8.39 -5.55
CA SER A 252 13.01 8.39 -6.91
C SER A 252 13.92 9.14 -7.87
N ALA A 253 14.00 8.63 -9.09
CA ALA A 253 14.72 9.27 -10.17
C ALA A 253 13.91 10.39 -10.84
N TYR A 254 12.59 10.40 -10.69
CA TYR A 254 11.69 11.27 -11.44
C TYR A 254 10.73 12.08 -10.56
N GLU A 255 10.28 11.52 -9.43
CA GLU A 255 9.33 12.18 -8.54
C GLU A 255 10.00 13.22 -7.63
N ASN A 256 9.43 14.43 -7.60
CA ASN A 256 9.88 15.46 -6.68
C ASN A 256 9.51 15.14 -5.24
N GLN A 257 10.33 15.59 -4.30
CA GLN A 257 10.05 15.46 -2.87
C GLN A 257 8.76 16.22 -2.52
N PRO A 258 7.72 15.54 -2.02
CA PRO A 258 6.47 16.18 -1.63
C PRO A 258 6.63 17.03 -0.37
N ASP A 259 5.70 17.94 -0.16
CA ASP A 259 5.79 18.92 0.93
C ASP A 259 5.78 18.27 2.31
N TYR A 260 5.04 17.18 2.51
CA TYR A 260 5.06 16.45 3.77
C TYR A 260 6.45 15.87 4.10
N GLN A 261 7.21 15.41 3.10
CA GLN A 261 8.60 14.94 3.29
C GLN A 261 9.59 16.08 3.48
N LYS A 262 9.37 17.24 2.81
CA LYS A 262 10.20 18.45 3.02
C LYS A 262 10.01 18.98 4.44
N GLN A 263 8.77 19.02 4.94
CA GLN A 263 8.44 19.44 6.32
C GLN A 263 9.06 18.50 7.36
N TYR A 264 9.03 17.19 7.12
CA TYR A 264 9.69 16.19 7.95
C TYR A 264 11.23 16.31 7.93
N LYS A 265 11.79 16.91 6.88
CA LYS A 265 13.25 17.08 6.67
C LYS A 265 13.98 15.76 6.53
N ILE A 266 13.51 14.90 5.61
CA ILE A 266 14.19 13.61 5.34
C ILE A 266 15.66 13.87 4.97
N PRO A 267 16.63 13.26 5.70
CA PRO A 267 18.03 13.50 5.43
C PRO A 267 18.46 12.94 4.07
N LYS A 268 19.19 13.73 3.28
CA LYS A 268 19.75 13.31 1.98
C LYS A 268 18.73 12.99 0.89
N ALA A 269 17.48 13.47 0.98
CA ALA A 269 16.46 13.28 -0.06
C ALA A 269 16.79 14.01 -1.37
N LYS A 270 17.69 15.03 -1.34
CA LYS A 270 18.16 15.77 -2.52
C LYS A 270 17.02 16.44 -3.33
N GLY A 271 15.90 16.75 -2.69
CA GLY A 271 14.73 17.32 -3.35
C GLY A 271 13.87 16.31 -4.12
N MET A 272 14.15 15.03 -3.99
CA MET A 272 13.41 13.94 -4.65
C MET A 272 12.61 13.13 -3.62
N ARG A 273 11.55 12.47 -4.10
CA ARG A 273 10.71 11.58 -3.34
C ARG A 273 11.53 10.44 -2.74
N ALA A 274 11.43 10.25 -1.42
CA ALA A 274 12.08 9.20 -0.67
C ALA A 274 11.07 8.07 -0.36
N ILE A 275 11.42 6.84 -0.60
CA ILE A 275 10.61 5.65 -0.34
C ILE A 275 11.40 4.58 0.41
N PRO A 276 10.70 3.70 1.15
CA PRO A 276 9.26 3.64 1.42
C PRO A 276 8.84 4.70 2.45
N ASP A 277 7.51 4.83 2.68
CA ASP A 277 6.97 5.68 3.74
C ASP A 277 6.89 4.93 5.08
N VAL A 278 6.45 3.68 5.02
CA VAL A 278 6.25 2.77 6.15
C VAL A 278 6.75 1.38 5.81
N ALA A 279 6.78 0.46 6.79
CA ALA A 279 7.16 -0.92 6.56
C ALA A 279 6.22 -1.91 7.25
N TYR A 280 6.36 -3.17 6.87
CA TYR A 280 5.66 -4.31 7.45
C TYR A 280 6.53 -5.56 7.34
N ASP A 281 6.23 -6.65 8.08
CA ASP A 281 6.95 -7.92 7.85
C ASP A 281 6.82 -8.36 6.38
N ALA A 282 7.96 -8.66 5.78
CA ALA A 282 8.06 -9.03 4.37
C ALA A 282 9.01 -10.20 4.14
N ASP A 283 9.76 -10.60 5.16
CA ASP A 283 10.72 -11.69 5.01
C ASP A 283 9.98 -13.03 4.86
N PRO A 284 10.16 -13.76 3.75
CA PRO A 284 9.53 -15.07 3.59
C PRO A 284 9.94 -16.08 4.67
N ALA A 285 11.06 -15.85 5.38
CA ALA A 285 11.50 -16.70 6.48
C ALA A 285 10.67 -16.54 7.76
N SER A 286 10.21 -15.34 8.11
CA SER A 286 9.14 -15.10 9.09
C SER A 286 7.78 -15.42 8.48
N GLY A 287 7.45 -14.83 7.39
CA GLY A 287 6.42 -15.07 6.39
C GLY A 287 5.00 -15.41 6.86
N PHE A 288 4.10 -15.33 5.93
CA PHE A 288 2.65 -15.43 6.13
C PHE A 288 2.10 -16.72 5.51
N PRO A 289 1.28 -17.51 6.24
CA PRO A 289 0.55 -18.62 5.66
C PRO A 289 -0.53 -18.11 4.72
N ILE A 290 -0.63 -18.70 3.55
CA ILE A 290 -1.77 -18.56 2.63
C ILE A 290 -2.25 -19.92 2.17
N TYR A 291 -3.55 -20.06 1.90
CA TYR A 291 -4.11 -21.30 1.39
C TYR A 291 -4.52 -21.15 -0.06
N ARG A 292 -3.99 -22.01 -0.93
CA ARG A 292 -4.33 -21.97 -2.35
C ARG A 292 -4.37 -23.37 -2.96
N LEU A 293 -5.51 -23.67 -3.63
CA LEU A 293 -5.71 -24.91 -4.40
C LEU A 293 -5.32 -26.19 -3.61
N GLY A 294 -5.80 -26.32 -2.37
CA GLY A 294 -5.61 -27.51 -1.55
C GLY A 294 -4.28 -27.59 -0.79
N LYS A 295 -3.49 -26.53 -0.76
CA LYS A 295 -2.18 -26.49 -0.08
C LYS A 295 -1.96 -25.16 0.62
N TRP A 296 -1.21 -25.22 1.72
CA TRP A 296 -0.65 -24.06 2.38
C TRP A 296 0.72 -23.68 1.80
N TYR A 297 0.96 -22.40 1.74
CA TYR A 297 2.24 -21.81 1.37
C TYR A 297 2.65 -20.84 2.45
N ARG A 298 3.95 -20.75 2.75
CA ARG A 298 4.49 -19.63 3.50
C ARG A 298 5.09 -18.66 2.50
N VAL A 299 4.61 -17.43 2.51
CA VAL A 299 5.00 -16.39 1.56
C VAL A 299 5.47 -15.14 2.28
N GLY A 300 6.23 -14.31 1.58
CA GLY A 300 6.65 -12.99 2.01
C GLY A 300 6.91 -12.13 0.77
N GLY A 301 7.45 -10.96 0.97
CA GLY A 301 7.63 -9.89 0.00
C GLY A 301 6.94 -8.62 0.51
N THR A 302 7.29 -7.48 -0.04
CA THR A 302 6.63 -6.21 0.30
C THR A 302 5.15 -6.19 -0.09
N SER A 303 4.72 -7.11 -0.96
CA SER A 303 3.33 -7.47 -1.23
C SER A 303 2.53 -7.82 0.02
N ALA A 304 3.13 -8.49 1.01
CA ALA A 304 2.41 -8.83 2.23
C ALA A 304 2.03 -7.60 3.05
N GLY A 305 2.82 -6.54 2.98
CA GLY A 305 2.59 -5.30 3.72
C GLY A 305 1.48 -4.43 3.14
N ALA A 306 1.38 -4.31 1.82
CA ALA A 306 0.44 -3.39 1.17
C ALA A 306 -1.04 -3.66 1.54
N PRO A 307 -1.58 -4.89 1.44
CA PRO A 307 -2.96 -5.19 1.81
C PRO A 307 -3.21 -5.06 3.31
N GLN A 308 -2.22 -5.36 4.14
CA GLN A 308 -2.34 -5.24 5.59
C GLN A 308 -2.35 -3.78 6.04
N TRP A 309 -1.54 -2.89 5.41
CA TRP A 309 -1.65 -1.45 5.62
C TRP A 309 -2.97 -0.87 5.10
N ALA A 310 -3.48 -1.35 3.96
CA ALA A 310 -4.81 -0.98 3.50
C ALA A 310 -5.91 -1.41 4.49
N ALA A 311 -5.76 -2.57 5.14
CA ALA A 311 -6.64 -3.03 6.21
C ALA A 311 -6.50 -2.18 7.49
N ILE A 312 -5.30 -1.77 7.87
CA ILE A 312 -5.06 -0.84 8.99
C ILE A 312 -5.81 0.49 8.74
N ALA A 313 -5.77 1.01 7.51
CA ALA A 313 -6.53 2.20 7.14
C ALA A 313 -8.05 2.00 7.23
N ALA A 314 -8.55 0.79 7.02
CA ALA A 314 -9.96 0.46 7.20
C ALA A 314 -10.35 0.29 8.67
N LEU A 315 -9.43 -0.15 9.54
CA LEU A 315 -9.64 -0.31 10.98
C LEU A 315 -9.72 1.02 11.72
N GLY A 316 -8.86 1.97 11.35
CA GLY A 316 -8.66 3.21 12.10
C GLY A 316 -8.95 4.48 11.31
N SER A 317 -8.22 5.52 11.63
CA SER A 317 -8.32 6.84 11.00
C SER A 317 -6.94 7.46 10.78
N GLY A 318 -6.87 8.39 9.83
CA GLY A 318 -5.67 9.19 9.60
C GLY A 318 -4.53 8.47 8.88
N ALA A 319 -4.72 7.22 8.42
CA ALA A 319 -3.72 6.58 7.59
C ALA A 319 -3.51 7.39 6.29
N GLY A 320 -2.24 7.56 5.88
CA GLY A 320 -1.87 8.28 4.67
C GLY A 320 -0.68 9.22 4.88
N ASN A 321 0.05 9.51 3.81
CA ASN A 321 1.33 10.22 3.87
C ASN A 321 1.25 11.56 4.61
N ALA A 322 0.24 12.38 4.33
CA ALA A 322 0.09 13.68 4.97
C ALA A 322 0.09 13.59 6.50
N ASN A 323 -0.61 12.59 7.06
CA ASN A 323 -0.67 12.38 8.51
C ASN A 323 0.57 11.66 9.05
N PHE A 324 1.11 10.68 8.31
CA PHE A 324 2.29 9.93 8.74
C PHE A 324 3.50 10.83 8.96
N TYR A 325 3.67 11.84 8.10
CA TYR A 325 4.78 12.78 8.16
C TYR A 325 4.54 14.06 8.97
N ASN A 326 3.33 14.24 9.51
CA ASN A 326 3.00 15.40 10.35
C ASN A 326 3.70 15.32 11.73
N ASP A 327 3.25 16.04 12.75
CA ASP A 327 3.87 16.10 14.10
C ASP A 327 4.16 14.74 14.75
N LYS A 328 3.43 13.72 14.34
CA LYS A 328 3.62 12.31 14.71
C LYS A 328 4.95 11.71 14.23
N SER A 329 5.57 12.34 13.25
CA SER A 329 6.91 12.02 12.77
C SER A 329 8.01 12.29 13.80
N THR A 330 7.68 13.03 14.85
CA THR A 330 8.53 13.19 16.05
C THR A 330 8.15 12.21 17.14
N ASP A 331 7.51 11.10 16.81
CA ASP A 331 7.10 10.05 17.75
C ASP A 331 8.30 9.52 18.56
N LYS A 332 8.60 10.24 19.61
CA LYS A 332 9.74 9.92 20.49
C LYS A 332 9.53 8.66 21.31
N ASN A 333 8.28 8.19 21.39
CA ASN A 333 7.87 7.10 22.27
C ASN A 333 7.44 5.84 21.50
N GLY A 334 7.54 5.81 20.16
CA GLY A 334 7.10 4.67 19.33
C GLY A 334 5.58 4.43 19.41
N GLN A 335 4.79 5.49 19.60
CA GLN A 335 3.33 5.38 19.73
C GLN A 335 2.65 5.02 18.41
N TYR A 336 3.18 5.55 17.31
CA TYR A 336 2.62 5.37 15.97
C TYR A 336 3.38 4.34 15.15
N PHE A 337 4.70 4.41 15.22
CA PHE A 337 5.61 3.55 14.47
C PHE A 337 6.70 2.98 15.37
N ARG A 338 7.03 1.71 15.17
CA ARG A 338 8.25 1.12 15.68
C ARG A 338 9.39 1.50 14.73
N ASP A 339 10.34 2.28 15.24
CA ASP A 339 11.53 2.70 14.52
C ASP A 339 12.50 1.53 14.32
N ILE A 340 12.76 1.17 13.05
CA ILE A 340 13.61 0.03 12.69
C ILE A 340 15.04 0.50 12.48
N THR A 341 15.92 0.20 13.42
CA THR A 341 17.28 0.77 13.46
C THR A 341 18.38 -0.21 13.08
N SER A 342 18.04 -1.45 12.70
CA SER A 342 18.99 -2.49 12.31
C SER A 342 18.60 -3.18 11.02
N GLY A 343 19.60 -3.69 10.30
CA GLY A 343 19.41 -4.34 9.00
C GLY A 343 19.93 -3.50 7.82
N LYS A 344 19.94 -4.12 6.65
CA LYS A 344 20.38 -3.50 5.39
C LYS A 344 19.71 -4.19 4.19
N ASN A 345 19.52 -3.46 3.09
CA ASN A 345 18.98 -3.97 1.82
C ASN A 345 19.93 -3.86 0.63
N GLY A 346 21.21 -3.66 0.89
CA GLY A 346 22.23 -3.53 -0.14
C GLY A 346 23.56 -3.00 0.39
N ASN A 347 24.44 -2.61 -0.52
CA ASN A 347 25.79 -2.10 -0.21
C ASN A 347 25.95 -0.61 -0.55
N CYS A 348 24.88 0.15 -0.71
CA CYS A 348 24.90 1.55 -1.10
C CYS A 348 25.10 2.52 0.09
N SER A 349 25.85 2.11 1.12
CA SER A 349 26.26 2.95 2.25
C SER A 349 25.07 3.54 3.03
N TYR A 350 24.82 4.86 2.91
CA TYR A 350 23.79 5.56 3.69
C TYR A 350 22.37 5.07 3.41
N TYR A 351 22.04 4.90 2.14
CA TYR A 351 20.67 4.60 1.69
C TYR A 351 20.26 3.13 1.88
N CYS A 352 21.24 2.24 2.10
CA CYS A 352 21.00 0.82 2.29
C CYS A 352 21.11 0.33 3.72
N LYS A 353 21.06 1.23 4.72
CA LYS A 353 21.15 0.86 6.13
C LYS A 353 19.96 1.41 6.90
N ALA A 354 19.31 0.56 7.67
CA ALA A 354 18.33 0.99 8.66
C ALA A 354 18.96 1.94 9.68
N ARG A 355 18.21 2.98 10.08
CA ARG A 355 18.70 4.09 10.91
C ARG A 355 17.60 4.58 11.82
N LYS A 356 17.99 5.26 12.88
CA LYS A 356 17.05 5.95 13.75
C LYS A 356 16.25 7.00 12.97
N ARG A 357 14.94 7.03 13.21
CA ARG A 357 13.94 7.81 12.47
C ARG A 357 13.82 7.30 11.04
N TYR A 358 13.45 8.17 10.11
CA TYR A 358 13.29 7.79 8.70
C TYR A 358 14.56 7.20 8.10
N ASP A 359 14.45 6.05 7.46
CA ASP A 359 15.46 5.46 6.59
C ASP A 359 14.84 4.95 5.27
N TYR A 360 15.70 4.67 4.30
CA TYR A 360 15.31 4.34 2.94
C TYR A 360 15.03 2.84 2.73
N ILE A 361 14.80 2.07 3.78
CA ILE A 361 14.45 0.64 3.75
C ILE A 361 13.08 0.43 4.38
N THR A 362 12.83 1.13 5.51
CA THR A 362 11.67 0.92 6.36
C THR A 362 10.82 2.19 6.56
N GLY A 363 11.22 3.30 5.94
CA GLY A 363 10.51 4.57 6.06
C GLY A 363 10.46 5.06 7.50
N LEU A 364 9.27 5.38 7.99
CA LEU A 364 9.00 5.76 9.38
C LEU A 364 8.97 4.57 10.33
N GLY A 365 8.90 3.33 9.80
CA GLY A 365 8.86 2.09 10.57
C GLY A 365 7.59 1.27 10.39
N SER A 366 7.41 0.25 11.24
CA SER A 366 6.25 -0.63 11.25
C SER A 366 5.13 -0.10 12.17
N PRO A 367 3.85 -0.50 11.97
CA PRO A 367 2.72 0.10 12.71
C PRO A 367 2.74 -0.28 14.20
N GLN A 368 2.24 0.62 15.05
CA GLN A 368 1.97 0.39 16.46
C GLN A 368 0.55 0.84 16.86
N THR A 369 -0.25 1.27 15.89
CA THR A 369 -1.61 1.76 16.08
C THR A 369 -2.39 1.66 14.78
N VAL A 370 -3.69 1.86 14.84
CA VAL A 370 -4.58 2.04 13.67
C VAL A 370 -5.05 3.49 13.51
N ASN A 371 -4.65 4.39 14.41
CA ASN A 371 -5.05 5.81 14.40
C ASN A 371 -3.81 6.70 14.31
N PHE A 372 -3.70 7.39 13.19
CA PHE A 372 -2.56 8.22 12.83
C PHE A 372 -2.88 9.70 12.76
#